data_f538bce8f44e746d0adbdc0e05784df6
#
_entry.id   f538bce8f44e746d0adbdc0e05784df6
#
_cell.length_a   1.000
_cell.length_b   1.000
_cell.length_c   1.000
_cell.angle_alpha   90.00
_cell.angle_beta   90.00
_cell.angle_gamma   90.00
#
_symmetry.space_group_name_H-M   'P 1'
#
loop_
_entity.id
_entity.type
_entity.pdbx_description
1 polymer ?
#
loop_
_entity_poly.entity_id
_entity_poly.type
_entity_poly.pdbx_seq_one_letter_code
_entity_poly.pdbx_strand_id
1 'polypeptide(L)'
;MLHFFYFIYILSKLIVAFITLLLYNTTKFQNQTGVNIMNSSAKFEEFFKDFSCNCKNVQKKSFKKGQTITTYIQKRNQVCILQNGEADLVRYDFNGDKSIIEHFTKNDIFGEAFYIVTTNNELYVEAKKNCDVLFFIYDNVYHKCRNNCKFHQVLSENFSDLILNKVTSLNTRIEILTKRTIRDKLLGYFSILSTRSLSATFTLPFSLTDLADFLSVDRSAMMRELKLLKDEGFIKKNGNKITLLFK
;
A
#
# COMPACT_ATOMS: atom_id res chain seq x y z
N MET A 1 -39.88 -7.68 -39.09
CA MET A 1 -38.58 -7.00 -39.12
C MET A 1 -38.55 -5.72 -38.31
N LEU A 2 -39.57 -4.84 -38.35
CA LEU A 2 -39.60 -3.58 -37.56
C LEU A 2 -39.57 -3.79 -36.03
N HIS A 3 -40.25 -4.81 -35.50
CA HIS A 3 -40.28 -5.09 -34.05
C HIS A 3 -38.92 -5.48 -33.47
N PHE A 4 -38.07 -6.13 -34.26
CA PHE A 4 -36.72 -6.53 -33.82
C PHE A 4 -35.78 -5.34 -33.69
N PHE A 5 -35.83 -4.39 -34.62
CA PHE A 5 -35.05 -3.14 -34.55
C PHE A 5 -35.48 -2.23 -33.38
N TYR A 6 -36.78 -2.20 -33.07
CA TYR A 6 -37.31 -1.44 -31.98
C TYR A 6 -36.88 -2.04 -30.62
N PHE A 7 -36.82 -3.35 -30.51
CA PHE A 7 -36.33 -4.06 -29.33
C PHE A 7 -34.84 -3.81 -29.09
N ILE A 8 -34.00 -3.86 -30.14
CA ILE A 8 -32.57 -3.55 -30.04
C ILE A 8 -32.34 -2.09 -29.62
N TYR A 9 -33.14 -1.16 -30.15
CA TYR A 9 -33.07 0.25 -29.81
C TYR A 9 -33.43 0.52 -28.33
N ILE A 10 -34.47 -0.13 -27.81
CA ILE A 10 -34.83 -0.04 -26.36
C ILE A 10 -33.74 -0.68 -25.51
N LEU A 11 -33.19 -1.81 -25.89
CA LEU A 11 -32.13 -2.49 -25.16
C LEU A 11 -30.85 -1.63 -25.11
N SER A 12 -30.49 -0.98 -26.20
CA SER A 12 -29.33 -0.07 -26.23
C SER A 12 -29.52 1.15 -25.31
N LYS A 13 -30.71 1.74 -25.27
CA LYS A 13 -31.03 2.84 -24.36
C LYS A 13 -31.02 2.42 -22.89
N LEU A 14 -31.51 1.20 -22.57
CA LEU A 14 -31.46 0.64 -21.23
C LEU A 14 -30.03 0.38 -20.78
N ILE A 15 -29.17 -0.14 -21.67
CA ILE A 15 -27.75 -0.35 -21.38
C ILE A 15 -27.03 0.98 -21.13
N VAL A 16 -27.26 1.99 -21.96
CA VAL A 16 -26.69 3.33 -21.77
C VAL A 16 -27.18 3.97 -20.47
N ALA A 17 -28.47 3.85 -20.16
CA ALA A 17 -29.03 4.34 -18.89
C ALA A 17 -28.46 3.61 -17.67
N PHE A 18 -28.24 2.29 -17.78
CA PHE A 18 -27.62 1.49 -16.71
C PHE A 18 -26.14 1.85 -16.52
N ILE A 19 -25.40 2.06 -17.61
CA ILE A 19 -23.99 2.51 -17.56
C ILE A 19 -23.89 3.92 -16.97
N THR A 20 -24.79 4.84 -17.36
CA THR A 20 -24.83 6.22 -16.79
C THR A 20 -25.22 6.19 -15.31
N LEU A 21 -26.12 5.33 -14.89
CA LEU A 21 -26.50 5.14 -13.49
C LEU A 21 -25.36 4.54 -12.68
N LEU A 22 -24.62 3.56 -13.23
CA LEU A 22 -23.42 3.02 -12.62
C LEU A 22 -22.31 4.08 -12.48
N LEU A 23 -22.06 4.86 -13.52
CA LEU A 23 -21.10 5.97 -13.48
C LEU A 23 -21.52 7.07 -12.50
N TYR A 24 -22.81 7.40 -12.47
CA TYR A 24 -23.37 8.35 -11.49
C TYR A 24 -23.27 7.86 -10.06
N ASN A 25 -23.53 6.55 -9.82
CA ASN A 25 -23.41 5.97 -8.49
C ASN A 25 -21.94 5.85 -8.07
N THR A 26 -21.00 5.55 -8.98
CA THR A 26 -19.57 5.53 -8.66
C THR A 26 -19.05 6.93 -8.35
N THR A 27 -19.45 7.96 -9.12
CA THR A 27 -19.09 9.36 -8.82
C THR A 27 -19.76 9.88 -7.55
N LYS A 28 -21.02 9.49 -7.28
CA LYS A 28 -21.72 9.84 -6.05
C LYS A 28 -21.13 9.12 -4.84
N PHE A 29 -20.72 7.86 -4.98
CA PHE A 29 -20.03 7.11 -3.94
C PHE A 29 -18.64 7.71 -3.65
N GLN A 30 -17.90 8.14 -4.68
CA GLN A 30 -16.64 8.88 -4.51
C GLN A 30 -16.85 10.25 -3.82
N ASN A 31 -17.96 10.93 -4.10
CA ASN A 31 -18.29 12.21 -3.47
C ASN A 31 -18.91 12.07 -2.07
N GLN A 32 -19.57 10.96 -1.75
CA GLN A 32 -20.14 10.69 -0.42
C GLN A 32 -19.14 10.06 0.56
N THR A 33 -18.15 9.31 0.07
CA THR A 33 -17.11 8.75 0.94
C THR A 33 -16.05 9.76 1.32
N GLY A 34 -16.10 11.00 0.83
CA GLY A 34 -15.30 12.16 1.33
C GLY A 34 -13.80 11.89 1.59
N VAL A 35 -13.35 10.66 1.40
CA VAL A 35 -11.96 10.23 1.56
C VAL A 35 -11.22 10.64 0.29
N ASN A 36 -10.89 11.91 0.21
CA ASN A 36 -9.94 12.45 -0.74
C ASN A 36 -8.55 11.89 -0.37
N ILE A 37 -8.31 10.63 -0.72
CA ILE A 37 -7.02 9.95 -0.52
C ILE A 37 -5.88 10.75 -1.17
N MET A 38 -6.17 11.50 -2.25
CA MET A 38 -5.19 12.37 -2.90
C MET A 38 -4.93 13.70 -2.15
N ASN A 39 -5.89 14.24 -1.39
CA ASN A 39 -5.71 15.51 -0.69
C ASN A 39 -5.00 15.35 0.68
N SER A 40 -5.07 14.18 1.30
CA SER A 40 -4.36 13.91 2.55
C SER A 40 -2.84 13.86 2.32
N SER A 41 -2.38 13.26 1.22
CA SER A 41 -0.95 13.16 0.94
C SER A 41 -0.28 14.51 0.68
N ALA A 42 -0.94 15.44 -0.04
CA ALA A 42 -0.42 16.77 -0.31
C ALA A 42 -0.35 17.64 0.96
N LYS A 43 -1.38 17.59 1.81
CA LYS A 43 -1.37 18.25 3.12
C LYS A 43 -0.28 17.68 4.04
N PHE A 44 -0.07 16.36 3.98
CA PHE A 44 0.99 15.69 4.72
C PHE A 44 2.39 16.10 4.23
N GLU A 45 2.59 16.24 2.91
CA GLU A 45 3.87 16.66 2.35
C GLU A 45 4.26 18.09 2.76
N GLU A 46 3.32 19.01 2.72
CA GLU A 46 3.51 20.39 3.15
C GLU A 46 3.83 20.46 4.65
N PHE A 47 3.13 19.64 5.43
CA PHE A 47 3.31 19.52 6.86
C PHE A 47 4.70 19.00 7.26
N PHE A 48 5.24 18.01 6.54
CA PHE A 48 6.55 17.44 6.85
C PHE A 48 7.73 18.30 6.35
N LYS A 49 7.49 19.29 5.47
CA LYS A 49 8.55 20.22 5.05
C LYS A 49 8.98 21.16 6.17
N ASP A 50 8.05 21.56 7.03
CA ASP A 50 8.28 22.50 8.13
C ASP A 50 8.44 21.79 9.48
N PHE A 51 9.29 20.75 9.55
CA PHE A 51 9.58 20.08 10.81
C PHE A 51 10.51 20.93 11.69
N SER A 52 10.01 22.08 12.16
CA SER A 52 10.70 22.97 13.11
C SER A 52 10.29 22.72 14.57
N CYS A 53 9.51 21.68 14.83
CA CYS A 53 9.04 21.40 16.17
C CYS A 53 10.15 20.79 17.05
N ASN A 54 10.61 21.56 18.04
CA ASN A 54 11.45 21.09 19.16
C ASN A 54 10.68 20.16 20.11
N CYS A 55 9.78 19.33 19.59
CA CYS A 55 9.02 18.38 20.36
C CYS A 55 9.89 17.17 20.70
N LYS A 56 10.29 17.02 21.95
CA LYS A 56 11.10 15.89 22.45
C LYS A 56 10.46 14.51 22.18
N ASN A 57 9.18 14.49 21.82
CA ASN A 57 8.41 13.26 21.62
C ASN A 57 8.44 12.73 20.20
N VAL A 58 9.04 13.46 19.23
CA VAL A 58 9.16 13.03 17.84
C VAL A 58 10.63 13.12 17.43
N GLN A 59 11.15 12.04 16.89
CA GLN A 59 12.53 11.95 16.43
C GLN A 59 12.55 11.66 14.94
N LYS A 60 13.32 12.43 14.19
CA LYS A 60 13.64 12.13 12.79
C LYS A 60 14.98 11.41 12.70
N LYS A 61 15.01 10.29 11.96
CA LYS A 61 16.23 9.53 11.71
C LYS A 61 16.33 9.16 10.23
N SER A 62 17.53 9.13 9.71
CA SER A 62 17.83 8.69 8.35
C SER A 62 18.55 7.35 8.38
N PHE A 63 18.21 6.48 7.44
CA PHE A 63 18.76 5.13 7.31
C PHE A 63 19.27 4.92 5.88
N LYS A 64 20.41 4.28 5.74
CA LYS A 64 20.92 3.83 4.44
C LYS A 64 20.26 2.52 4.04
N LYS A 65 20.21 2.26 2.73
CA LYS A 65 19.77 0.97 2.19
C LYS A 65 20.43 -0.20 2.93
N GLY A 66 19.63 -1.19 3.33
CA GLY A 66 20.06 -2.38 4.05
C GLY A 66 20.15 -2.23 5.57
N GLN A 67 19.95 -1.05 6.12
CA GLN A 67 19.94 -0.87 7.58
C GLN A 67 18.58 -1.25 8.17
N THR A 68 18.60 -1.81 9.37
CA THR A 68 17.40 -2.04 10.18
C THR A 68 16.92 -0.71 10.75
N ILE A 69 15.66 -0.37 10.44
CA ILE A 69 14.99 0.84 10.94
C ILE A 69 14.47 0.62 12.35
N THR A 70 13.76 -0.48 12.58
CA THR A 70 13.23 -0.86 13.89
C THR A 70 13.00 -2.37 13.94
N THR A 71 12.85 -2.89 15.18
CA THR A 71 12.54 -4.29 15.45
C THR A 71 11.30 -4.38 16.31
N TYR A 72 10.57 -5.49 16.24
CA TYR A 72 9.35 -5.70 17.02
C TYR A 72 9.57 -6.70 18.17
N ILE A 73 10.81 -6.76 18.67
CA ILE A 73 11.19 -7.66 19.78
C ILE A 73 10.69 -7.14 21.12
N GLN A 74 10.59 -5.83 21.27
CA GLN A 74 10.15 -5.19 22.52
C GLN A 74 8.97 -4.25 22.25
N LYS A 75 7.91 -4.39 23.06
CA LYS A 75 6.75 -3.51 22.97
C LYS A 75 7.10 -2.13 23.51
N ARG A 76 7.31 -1.16 22.63
CA ARG A 76 7.60 0.24 22.95
C ARG A 76 6.45 1.19 22.62
N ASN A 77 5.33 0.68 22.10
CA ASN A 77 4.23 1.45 21.53
C ASN A 77 4.70 2.47 20.50
N GLN A 78 5.75 2.13 19.76
CA GLN A 78 6.37 3.02 18.79
C GLN A 78 5.61 2.99 17.47
N VAL A 79 5.35 4.17 16.95
CA VAL A 79 4.81 4.39 15.61
C VAL A 79 5.87 5.10 14.78
N CYS A 80 5.99 4.68 13.54
CA CYS A 80 6.91 5.23 12.57
C CYS A 80 6.14 5.71 11.33
N ILE A 81 6.59 6.81 10.74
CA ILE A 81 6.09 7.30 9.45
C ILE A 81 7.27 7.38 8.48
N LEU A 82 7.15 6.73 7.33
CA LEU A 82 8.13 6.80 6.27
C LEU A 82 7.98 8.11 5.50
N GLN A 83 8.88 9.06 5.70
CA GLN A 83 8.84 10.35 4.99
C GLN A 83 9.40 10.23 3.57
N ASN A 84 10.41 9.39 3.40
CA ASN A 84 11.08 9.19 2.12
C ASN A 84 11.70 7.79 2.07
N GLY A 85 11.84 7.24 0.85
CA GLY A 85 12.43 5.93 0.64
C GLY A 85 11.41 4.81 0.51
N GLU A 86 11.88 3.58 0.69
CA GLU A 86 11.09 2.34 0.71
C GLU A 86 11.66 1.41 1.77
N ALA A 87 10.81 0.70 2.50
CA ALA A 87 11.20 -0.24 3.53
C ALA A 87 10.30 -1.48 3.50
N ASP A 88 10.82 -2.60 4.00
CA ASP A 88 10.09 -3.85 4.09
C ASP A 88 10.03 -4.31 5.56
N LEU A 89 8.86 -4.73 6.03
CA LEU A 89 8.71 -5.53 7.22
C LEU A 89 9.01 -6.98 6.86
N VAL A 90 10.00 -7.55 7.47
CA VAL A 90 10.50 -8.89 7.15
C VAL A 90 10.51 -9.77 8.38
N ARG A 91 10.34 -11.05 8.14
CA ARG A 91 10.59 -12.15 9.10
C ARG A 91 11.67 -13.05 8.55
N TYR A 92 12.58 -13.44 9.41
CA TYR A 92 13.51 -14.52 9.14
C TYR A 92 13.05 -15.79 9.89
N ASP A 93 13.05 -16.91 9.21
CA ASP A 93 12.80 -18.20 9.82
C ASP A 93 14.08 -18.79 10.43
N PHE A 94 13.97 -19.99 11.02
CA PHE A 94 15.11 -20.69 11.64
C PHE A 94 16.22 -21.07 10.65
N ASN A 95 15.90 -21.14 9.35
CA ASN A 95 16.87 -21.45 8.30
C ASN A 95 17.52 -20.17 7.73
N GLY A 96 17.04 -19.00 8.16
CA GLY A 96 17.46 -17.71 7.65
C GLY A 96 16.71 -17.29 6.38
N ASP A 97 15.64 -18.01 6.00
CA ASP A 97 14.82 -17.65 4.87
C ASP A 97 13.99 -16.40 5.21
N LYS A 98 14.02 -15.43 4.29
CA LYS A 98 13.37 -14.14 4.44
C LYS A 98 11.95 -14.17 3.86
N SER A 99 10.98 -13.74 4.65
CA SER A 99 9.60 -13.49 4.19
C SER A 99 9.26 -12.01 4.31
N ILE A 100 8.73 -11.43 3.24
CA ILE A 100 8.24 -10.05 3.26
C ILE A 100 6.79 -10.04 3.74
N ILE A 101 6.60 -9.51 4.95
CA ILE A 101 5.27 -9.39 5.56
C ILE A 101 4.54 -8.17 5.01
N GLU A 102 5.23 -7.04 4.86
CA GLU A 102 4.64 -5.80 4.37
C GLU A 102 5.70 -4.95 3.66
N HIS A 103 5.26 -4.15 2.68
CA HIS A 103 6.10 -3.19 1.98
C HIS A 103 5.59 -1.79 2.26
N PHE A 104 6.49 -0.90 2.66
CA PHE A 104 6.21 0.48 3.00
C PHE A 104 6.79 1.43 1.97
N THR A 105 5.99 2.40 1.61
CA THR A 105 6.32 3.51 0.74
C THR A 105 6.14 4.84 1.45
N LYS A 106 6.45 5.94 0.80
CA LYS A 106 6.27 7.28 1.36
C LYS A 106 4.87 7.50 1.93
N ASN A 107 4.80 8.05 3.14
CA ASN A 107 3.61 8.31 3.96
C ASN A 107 2.96 7.07 4.60
N ASP A 108 3.54 5.89 4.43
CA ASP A 108 3.06 4.71 5.15
C ASP A 108 3.46 4.76 6.63
N ILE A 109 2.56 4.24 7.47
CA ILE A 109 2.79 4.07 8.90
C ILE A 109 3.14 2.61 9.23
N PHE A 110 4.04 2.44 10.16
CA PHE A 110 4.46 1.13 10.68
C PHE A 110 4.93 1.25 12.14
N GLY A 111 5.31 0.16 12.74
CA GLY A 111 5.83 0.12 14.11
C GLY A 111 5.19 -1.00 14.92
N GLU A 112 5.81 -1.33 16.05
CA GLU A 112 5.32 -2.42 16.89
C GLU A 112 3.99 -2.13 17.57
N ALA A 113 3.53 -0.88 17.59
CA ALA A 113 2.20 -0.52 18.09
C ALA A 113 1.06 -1.22 17.30
N PHE A 114 1.33 -1.63 16.05
CA PHE A 114 0.38 -2.32 15.20
C PHE A 114 0.48 -3.84 15.24
N TYR A 115 1.36 -4.40 16.05
CA TYR A 115 1.61 -5.84 16.12
C TYR A 115 1.53 -6.37 17.54
N ILE A 116 1.06 -7.61 17.67
CA ILE A 116 1.17 -8.34 18.92
C ILE A 116 2.60 -8.87 19.01
N VAL A 117 3.35 -8.38 20.00
CA VAL A 117 4.69 -8.88 20.27
C VAL A 117 4.56 -10.24 20.93
N THR A 118 5.08 -11.27 20.27
CA THR A 118 5.22 -12.62 20.83
C THR A 118 6.70 -12.96 20.96
N THR A 119 7.06 -13.81 21.92
CA THR A 119 8.44 -14.17 22.25
C THR A 119 9.24 -14.82 21.11
N ASN A 120 8.55 -15.26 20.04
CA ASN A 120 9.17 -15.99 18.92
C ASN A 120 9.09 -15.24 17.58
N ASN A 121 8.68 -13.97 17.56
CA ASN A 121 8.54 -13.21 16.31
C ASN A 121 9.71 -12.25 16.12
N GLU A 122 10.70 -12.68 15.38
CA GLU A 122 11.77 -11.81 14.92
C GLU A 122 11.30 -11.03 13.67
N LEU A 123 10.62 -9.92 13.92
CA LEU A 123 10.17 -8.99 12.89
C LEU A 123 11.10 -7.78 12.86
N TYR A 124 11.57 -7.46 11.66
CA TYR A 124 12.46 -6.34 11.41
C TYR A 124 11.88 -5.45 10.31
N VAL A 125 12.04 -4.15 10.44
CA VAL A 125 11.80 -3.23 9.32
C VAL A 125 13.15 -2.84 8.74
N GLU A 126 13.37 -3.19 7.49
CA GLU A 126 14.62 -2.96 6.76
C GLU A 126 14.45 -1.90 5.67
N ALA A 127 15.40 -0.99 5.58
CA ALA A 127 15.45 0.03 4.55
C ALA A 127 15.81 -0.60 3.18
N LYS A 128 14.88 -0.60 2.24
CA LYS A 128 15.10 -1.08 0.86
C LYS A 128 15.80 -0.03 -0.01
N LYS A 129 15.56 1.24 0.30
CA LYS A 129 16.27 2.43 -0.22
C LYS A 129 16.73 3.28 0.96
N ASN A 130 17.44 4.36 0.69
CA ASN A 130 17.71 5.35 1.75
C ASN A 130 16.38 5.90 2.24
N CYS A 131 16.18 5.90 3.55
CA CYS A 131 14.93 6.24 4.19
C CYS A 131 15.09 7.38 5.18
N ASP A 132 14.10 8.27 5.23
CA ASP A 132 13.90 9.21 6.32
C ASP A 132 12.63 8.81 7.06
N VAL A 133 12.74 8.62 8.37
CA VAL A 133 11.67 8.07 9.21
C VAL A 133 11.44 8.96 10.42
N LEU A 134 10.18 9.23 10.71
CA LEU A 134 9.73 9.84 11.96
C LEU A 134 9.33 8.75 12.94
N PHE A 135 9.80 8.88 14.17
CA PHE A 135 9.50 8.00 15.30
C PHE A 135 8.76 8.77 16.38
N PHE A 136 7.68 8.21 16.90
CA PHE A 136 6.95 8.74 18.04
C PHE A 136 6.25 7.64 18.82
N ILE A 137 5.86 7.93 20.06
CA ILE A 137 5.12 6.99 20.89
C ILE A 137 3.63 7.18 20.64
N TYR A 138 2.88 6.08 20.45
CA TYR A 138 1.46 6.08 20.15
C TYR A 138 0.64 6.94 21.11
N ASP A 139 0.90 6.82 22.40
CA ASP A 139 0.19 7.56 23.44
C ASP A 139 0.34 9.08 23.30
N ASN A 140 1.47 9.51 22.72
CA ASN A 140 1.74 10.94 22.51
C ASN A 140 0.93 11.56 21.34
N VAL A 141 0.29 10.75 20.50
CA VAL A 141 -0.57 11.26 19.41
C VAL A 141 -1.79 11.98 19.97
N TYR A 142 -2.36 11.46 21.06
CA TYR A 142 -3.60 11.98 21.65
C TYR A 142 -3.37 12.95 22.80
N HIS A 143 -2.17 13.00 23.37
CA HIS A 143 -1.86 13.92 24.46
C HIS A 143 -1.47 15.30 23.90
N LYS A 144 -2.16 16.35 24.38
CA LYS A 144 -1.80 17.73 24.03
C LYS A 144 -0.34 18.00 24.38
N CYS A 145 0.42 18.40 23.40
CA CYS A 145 1.78 18.87 23.62
C CYS A 145 1.75 20.11 24.52
N ARG A 146 2.55 20.14 25.59
CA ARG A 146 2.65 21.29 26.51
C ARG A 146 3.01 22.59 25.77
N ASN A 147 3.64 22.50 24.62
CA ASN A 147 4.09 23.63 23.81
C ASN A 147 3.08 24.05 22.72
N ASN A 148 1.84 23.54 22.73
CA ASN A 148 0.84 23.79 21.69
C ASN A 148 1.40 23.64 20.25
N CYS A 149 2.21 22.64 20.04
CA CYS A 149 2.96 22.42 18.84
C CYS A 149 2.03 22.10 17.67
N LYS A 150 2.10 22.90 16.62
CA LYS A 150 1.31 22.75 15.39
C LYS A 150 1.46 21.33 14.79
N PHE A 151 2.64 20.73 14.96
CA PHE A 151 2.90 19.35 14.53
C PHE A 151 1.97 18.34 15.20
N HIS A 152 1.83 18.39 16.54
CA HIS A 152 0.95 17.47 17.26
C HIS A 152 -0.52 17.66 16.87
N GLN A 153 -0.94 18.89 16.67
CA GLN A 153 -2.31 19.16 16.24
C GLN A 153 -2.58 18.51 14.88
N VAL A 154 -1.72 18.78 13.89
CA VAL A 154 -1.89 18.24 12.54
C VAL A 154 -1.71 16.71 12.51
N LEU A 155 -0.77 16.15 13.29
CA LEU A 155 -0.62 14.70 13.43
C LEU A 155 -1.89 14.07 14.00
N SER A 156 -2.43 14.63 15.09
CA SER A 156 -3.64 14.13 15.74
C SER A 156 -4.86 14.20 14.82
N GLU A 157 -5.02 15.31 14.08
CA GLU A 157 -6.11 15.49 13.11
C GLU A 157 -6.06 14.50 11.94
N ASN A 158 -4.86 14.15 11.48
CA ASN A 158 -4.68 13.28 10.31
C ASN A 158 -4.33 11.82 10.67
N PHE A 159 -4.17 11.50 11.95
CA PHE A 159 -3.79 10.15 12.37
C PHE A 159 -4.85 9.11 12.00
N SER A 160 -6.13 9.48 12.08
CA SER A 160 -7.22 8.60 11.67
C SER A 160 -7.13 8.22 10.18
N ASP A 161 -6.76 9.16 9.32
CA ASP A 161 -6.57 8.89 7.89
C ASP A 161 -5.39 7.95 7.64
N LEU A 162 -4.29 8.09 8.40
CA LEU A 162 -3.17 7.15 8.34
C LEU A 162 -3.59 5.74 8.74
N ILE A 163 -4.38 5.60 9.78
CA ILE A 163 -4.91 4.30 10.22
C ILE A 163 -5.84 3.71 9.16
N LEU A 164 -6.75 4.51 8.58
CA LEU A 164 -7.64 4.04 7.51
C LEU A 164 -6.85 3.56 6.28
N ASN A 165 -5.82 4.29 5.88
CA ASN A 165 -4.94 3.88 4.79
C ASN A 165 -4.22 2.56 5.12
N LYS A 166 -3.75 2.40 6.35
CA LYS A 166 -3.13 1.15 6.83
C LYS A 166 -4.11 -0.02 6.76
N VAL A 167 -5.32 0.15 7.28
CA VAL A 167 -6.37 -0.89 7.23
C VAL A 167 -6.71 -1.26 5.79
N THR A 168 -6.86 -0.28 4.90
CA THR A 168 -7.13 -0.50 3.48
C THR A 168 -6.00 -1.29 2.80
N SER A 169 -4.74 -0.94 3.10
CA SER A 169 -3.57 -1.65 2.58
C SER A 169 -3.54 -3.11 3.05
N LEU A 170 -3.81 -3.35 4.33
CA LEU A 170 -3.87 -4.70 4.91
C LEU A 170 -5.01 -5.53 4.31
N ASN A 171 -6.21 -4.97 4.15
CA ASN A 171 -7.34 -5.64 3.52
C ASN A 171 -7.03 -6.02 2.08
N THR A 172 -6.44 -5.11 1.33
CA THR A 172 -5.98 -5.34 -0.04
C THR A 172 -4.97 -6.50 -0.10
N ARG A 173 -4.03 -6.55 0.84
CA ARG A 173 -3.07 -7.65 0.92
C ARG A 173 -3.74 -8.98 1.24
N ILE A 174 -4.66 -9.00 2.20
CA ILE A 174 -5.44 -10.21 2.54
C ILE A 174 -6.17 -10.71 1.30
N GLU A 175 -6.84 -9.82 0.56
CA GLU A 175 -7.54 -10.17 -0.68
C GLU A 175 -6.60 -10.83 -1.71
N ILE A 176 -5.39 -10.32 -1.89
CA ILE A 176 -4.40 -10.92 -2.79
C ILE A 176 -3.97 -12.31 -2.29
N LEU A 177 -3.62 -12.41 -1.00
CA LEU A 177 -3.08 -13.65 -0.43
C LEU A 177 -4.11 -14.78 -0.37
N THR A 178 -5.40 -14.46 -0.24
CA THR A 178 -6.50 -15.44 -0.23
C THR A 178 -6.88 -15.96 -1.60
N LYS A 179 -6.38 -15.36 -2.69
CA LYS A 179 -6.59 -15.90 -4.04
C LYS A 179 -5.95 -17.29 -4.17
N ARG A 180 -6.65 -18.19 -4.84
CA ARG A 180 -6.28 -19.62 -4.88
C ARG A 180 -5.09 -19.91 -5.77
N THR A 181 -4.99 -19.25 -6.93
CA THR A 181 -3.94 -19.51 -7.93
C THR A 181 -2.88 -18.44 -7.95
N ILE A 182 -1.66 -18.78 -8.36
CA ILE A 182 -0.58 -17.82 -8.57
C ILE A 182 -0.98 -16.78 -9.62
N ARG A 183 -1.70 -17.21 -10.68
CA ARG A 183 -2.27 -16.34 -11.71
C ARG A 183 -3.15 -15.26 -11.12
N ASP A 184 -4.12 -15.65 -10.30
CA ASP A 184 -5.04 -14.70 -9.70
C ASP A 184 -4.35 -13.74 -8.73
N LYS A 185 -3.37 -14.22 -7.96
CA LYS A 185 -2.52 -13.38 -7.11
C LYS A 185 -1.76 -12.33 -7.92
N LEU A 186 -1.12 -12.75 -9.01
CA LEU A 186 -0.37 -11.85 -9.90
C LEU A 186 -1.28 -10.81 -10.54
N LEU A 187 -2.37 -11.25 -11.18
CA LEU A 187 -3.30 -10.34 -11.86
C LEU A 187 -3.97 -9.38 -10.86
N GLY A 188 -4.37 -9.88 -9.68
CA GLY A 188 -4.91 -9.05 -8.62
C GLY A 188 -3.94 -7.98 -8.16
N TYR A 189 -2.68 -8.34 -7.92
CA TYR A 189 -1.64 -7.40 -7.53
C TYR A 189 -1.34 -6.37 -8.63
N PHE A 190 -1.24 -6.82 -9.88
CA PHE A 190 -1.00 -5.93 -11.03
C PHE A 190 -2.16 -4.95 -11.26
N SER A 191 -3.40 -5.40 -11.05
CA SER A 191 -4.58 -4.52 -11.11
C SER A 191 -4.49 -3.39 -10.09
N ILE A 192 -4.06 -3.69 -8.86
CA ILE A 192 -3.87 -2.69 -7.80
C ILE A 192 -2.78 -1.69 -8.18
N LEU A 193 -1.62 -2.17 -8.68
CA LEU A 193 -0.55 -1.28 -9.12
C LEU A 193 -0.98 -0.39 -10.29
N SER A 194 -1.73 -0.93 -11.24
CA SER A 194 -2.32 -0.19 -12.36
C SER A 194 -3.26 0.91 -11.88
N THR A 195 -4.16 0.58 -10.94
CA THR A 195 -5.09 1.54 -10.34
C THR A 195 -4.35 2.65 -9.57
N ARG A 196 -3.36 2.29 -8.75
CA ARG A 196 -2.56 3.26 -7.99
C ARG A 196 -1.75 4.20 -8.88
N SER A 197 -1.23 3.70 -10.00
CA SER A 197 -0.46 4.51 -10.96
C SER A 197 -1.33 5.25 -11.97
N LEU A 198 -2.66 5.04 -11.95
CA LEU A 198 -3.61 5.54 -12.96
C LEU A 198 -3.15 5.22 -14.39
N SER A 199 -2.52 4.07 -14.58
CA SER A 199 -1.92 3.65 -15.85
C SER A 199 -1.93 2.14 -16.00
N ALA A 200 -2.22 1.64 -17.20
CA ALA A 200 -2.06 0.23 -17.51
C ALA A 200 -0.58 -0.22 -17.45
N THR A 201 0.37 0.72 -17.48
CA THR A 201 1.81 0.46 -17.41
C THR A 201 2.38 0.99 -16.12
N PHE A 202 3.01 0.12 -15.33
CA PHE A 202 3.62 0.45 -14.03
C PHE A 202 4.95 -0.28 -13.85
N THR A 203 5.74 0.18 -12.88
CA THR A 203 7.00 -0.47 -12.49
C THR A 203 6.76 -1.29 -11.23
N LEU A 204 7.22 -2.54 -11.24
CA LEU A 204 7.20 -3.37 -10.03
C LEU A 204 8.08 -2.75 -8.95
N PRO A 205 7.59 -2.55 -7.72
CA PRO A 205 8.40 -2.05 -6.61
C PRO A 205 9.37 -3.11 -6.07
N PHE A 206 9.18 -4.36 -6.49
CA PHE A 206 9.94 -5.52 -6.05
C PHE A 206 10.85 -6.08 -7.13
N SER A 207 11.95 -6.73 -6.72
CA SER A 207 12.58 -7.76 -7.54
C SER A 207 11.61 -8.93 -7.72
N LEU A 208 11.83 -9.79 -8.71
CA LEU A 208 10.96 -10.96 -8.89
C LEU A 208 11.06 -11.97 -7.73
N THR A 209 12.19 -12.00 -7.03
CA THR A 209 12.34 -12.79 -5.81
C THR A 209 11.47 -12.22 -4.70
N ASP A 210 11.64 -10.92 -4.38
CA ASP A 210 10.84 -10.25 -3.37
C ASP A 210 9.33 -10.29 -3.69
N LEU A 211 8.95 -10.28 -4.98
CA LEU A 211 7.55 -10.41 -5.39
C LEU A 211 6.99 -11.79 -5.06
N ALA A 212 7.77 -12.86 -5.26
CA ALA A 212 7.35 -14.21 -4.88
C ALA A 212 7.16 -14.32 -3.37
N ASP A 213 8.09 -13.78 -2.59
CA ASP A 213 8.00 -13.74 -1.12
C ASP A 213 6.78 -12.91 -0.68
N PHE A 214 6.57 -11.73 -1.30
CA PHE A 214 5.43 -10.87 -1.02
C PHE A 214 4.10 -11.56 -1.32
N LEU A 215 3.98 -12.34 -2.39
CA LEU A 215 2.79 -13.09 -2.76
C LEU A 215 2.66 -14.43 -2.04
N SER A 216 3.66 -14.82 -1.24
CA SER A 216 3.75 -16.13 -0.57
C SER A 216 3.55 -17.27 -1.57
N VAL A 217 4.41 -17.32 -2.60
CA VAL A 217 4.40 -18.34 -3.66
C VAL A 217 5.83 -18.79 -3.99
N ASP A 218 5.96 -20.02 -4.50
CA ASP A 218 7.24 -20.49 -5.05
C ASP A 218 7.69 -19.64 -6.23
N ARG A 219 8.95 -19.19 -6.20
CA ARG A 219 9.51 -18.31 -7.22
C ARG A 219 9.49 -18.93 -8.61
N SER A 220 9.86 -20.24 -8.71
CA SER A 220 9.93 -20.93 -10.00
C SER A 220 8.54 -21.11 -10.59
N ALA A 221 7.55 -21.43 -9.75
CA ALA A 221 6.15 -21.52 -10.16
C ALA A 221 5.61 -20.13 -10.61
N MET A 222 5.93 -19.07 -9.88
CA MET A 222 5.56 -17.71 -10.26
C MET A 222 6.18 -17.29 -11.60
N MET A 223 7.44 -17.63 -11.84
CA MET A 223 8.11 -17.30 -13.11
C MET A 223 7.48 -18.03 -14.30
N ARG A 224 7.05 -19.30 -14.12
CA ARG A 224 6.31 -20.03 -15.14
C ARG A 224 4.98 -19.36 -15.46
N GLU A 225 4.26 -18.96 -14.41
CA GLU A 225 2.96 -18.28 -14.59
C GLU A 225 3.09 -16.89 -15.24
N LEU A 226 4.12 -16.12 -14.88
CA LEU A 226 4.43 -14.84 -15.54
C LEU A 226 4.73 -15.02 -17.04
N LYS A 227 5.40 -16.12 -17.42
CA LYS A 227 5.65 -16.47 -18.82
C LYS A 227 4.32 -16.78 -19.54
N LEU A 228 3.47 -17.62 -18.95
CA LEU A 228 2.15 -17.94 -19.50
C LEU A 228 1.30 -16.70 -19.68
N LEU A 229 1.20 -15.82 -18.67
CA LEU A 229 0.45 -14.55 -18.78
C LEU A 229 0.96 -13.66 -19.92
N LYS A 230 2.27 -13.67 -20.18
CA LYS A 230 2.87 -12.94 -21.31
C LYS A 230 2.53 -13.60 -22.64
N ASP A 231 2.67 -14.93 -22.75
CA ASP A 231 2.45 -15.69 -23.99
C ASP A 231 0.96 -15.67 -24.40
N GLU A 232 0.06 -15.68 -23.43
CA GLU A 232 -1.39 -15.55 -23.61
C GLU A 232 -1.83 -14.09 -23.87
N GLY A 233 -0.94 -13.11 -23.74
CA GLY A 233 -1.21 -11.71 -24.03
C GLY A 233 -1.99 -10.97 -22.96
N PHE A 234 -1.98 -11.42 -21.70
CA PHE A 234 -2.55 -10.67 -20.57
C PHE A 234 -1.63 -9.53 -20.12
N ILE A 235 -0.32 -9.71 -20.27
CA ILE A 235 0.68 -8.73 -19.86
C ILE A 235 1.77 -8.57 -20.93
N LYS A 236 2.38 -7.35 -20.96
CA LYS A 236 3.72 -7.16 -21.53
C LYS A 236 4.68 -6.89 -20.39
N LYS A 237 5.88 -7.51 -20.46
CA LYS A 237 6.93 -7.32 -19.43
C LYS A 237 8.23 -6.91 -20.12
N ASN A 238 8.80 -5.79 -19.65
CA ASN A 238 10.12 -5.31 -20.06
C ASN A 238 10.91 -4.89 -18.80
N GLY A 239 11.88 -5.73 -18.42
CA GLY A 239 12.57 -5.57 -17.13
C GLY A 239 11.58 -5.64 -15.96
N ASN A 240 11.54 -4.59 -15.13
CA ASN A 240 10.59 -4.45 -14.03
C ASN A 240 9.29 -3.72 -14.44
N LYS A 241 9.15 -3.34 -15.71
CA LYS A 241 7.97 -2.66 -16.23
C LYS A 241 6.95 -3.68 -16.72
N ILE A 242 5.73 -3.58 -16.21
CA ILE A 242 4.58 -4.41 -16.61
C ILE A 242 3.54 -3.51 -17.26
N THR A 243 2.96 -3.99 -18.34
CA THR A 243 1.75 -3.39 -18.94
C THR A 243 0.65 -4.43 -18.93
N LEU A 244 -0.48 -4.12 -18.32
CA LEU A 244 -1.70 -4.93 -18.43
C LEU A 244 -2.33 -4.71 -19.80
N LEU A 245 -2.64 -5.81 -20.46
CA LEU A 245 -3.36 -5.82 -21.73
C LEU A 245 -4.77 -6.30 -21.41
N PHE A 246 -5.69 -5.35 -21.24
CA PHE A 246 -7.10 -5.70 -21.08
C PHE A 246 -7.60 -6.40 -22.36
N LYS A 247 -8.06 -7.63 -22.19
CA LYS A 247 -8.87 -8.32 -23.20
C LYS A 247 -10.33 -8.19 -22.83
#